data_d179847f73885d956518b4aacec196a6
#
_entry.id   d179847f73885d956518b4aacec196a6
#
_cell.length_a   1.000
_cell.length_b   1.000
_cell.length_c   1.000
_cell.angle_alpha   90.00
_cell.angle_beta   90.00
_cell.angle_gamma   90.00
#
_symmetry.space_group_name_H-M   'P 1'
#
loop_
_entity.id
_entity.type
_entity.pdbx_description
1 polymer ?
#
loop_
_entity_poly.entity_id
_entity_poly.type
_entity_poly.pdbx_seq_one_letter_code
_entity_poly.pdbx_strand_id
1 'polypeptide(L)'
;MKLEYKGSIVLAILDGVGLRREIVGNAVKLAHTEFLNQAAKSYPSMGLAASGEAVGVLKGDMGNSEVGHNTIGSGQVIKQGIARVEDAFGTGAIWQSSAWQDVSKRLRENPESTLHFSGIFSDGKVHSSIEHLKRLIQKAYDEGVKHIRIHAVLDGRDVPPQSAEIYIREIEDFISSLEKGSLHPGPLDYKIASGGGRMVYVADRYESDWEIVKRGWDAIVWGQADYQFISASEAIDSFRAEDPKIQDQYIPPFVIVDANGQPIGRVKDGDSFIYIDFRADRAIEIAQAFTYEDFPFFNRGTENNSRPDVYFVGMTEYNSDTHVPAHRLVEPIDIHHTLNTFVGDAGLTQLAISETVKFGHITYYFNGNSYDKAPGEEHIEIPSSTLPFDTRPWMKSAEITDRILELTGEFDFIRLNFPGGDMVGHFAELEPTITAIEAIDIQLARLAKKIDALGGVLIITADHGNAEELTDEKGIAKTSHSTNPVPFIIYDNTENAGKYELDYFPGAGLANIAATIALFLGLENYPDVWHQPLVKLV
;
A
#
# COMPACT_ATOMS: atom_id res chain seq x y z
N MET A 1 -25.67 -15.18 -25.40
CA MET A 1 -24.76 -16.13 -26.12
C MET A 1 -23.64 -16.47 -25.16
N LYS A 2 -23.23 -17.72 -25.05
CA LYS A 2 -22.18 -18.16 -24.13
C LYS A 2 -20.92 -18.50 -24.94
N LEU A 3 -19.74 -18.10 -24.44
CA LEU A 3 -18.47 -18.54 -24.99
C LEU A 3 -18.13 -19.91 -24.42
N GLU A 4 -17.65 -20.82 -25.24
CA GLU A 4 -17.24 -22.17 -24.84
C GLU A 4 -15.88 -22.49 -25.43
N TYR A 5 -14.91 -22.77 -24.59
CA TYR A 5 -13.55 -23.11 -24.99
C TYR A 5 -13.22 -24.55 -24.62
N LYS A 6 -12.39 -25.21 -25.42
CA LYS A 6 -11.92 -26.58 -25.17
C LYS A 6 -10.66 -26.62 -24.33
N GLY A 7 -9.86 -25.57 -24.41
CA GLY A 7 -8.61 -25.41 -23.69
C GLY A 7 -8.73 -24.37 -22.59
N SER A 8 -7.65 -24.20 -21.85
CA SER A 8 -7.55 -23.27 -20.73
C SER A 8 -7.70 -21.80 -21.15
N ILE A 9 -8.30 -20.99 -20.28
CA ILE A 9 -8.17 -19.55 -20.32
C ILE A 9 -6.93 -19.17 -19.53
N VAL A 10 -5.96 -18.50 -20.16
CA VAL A 10 -4.67 -18.15 -19.55
C VAL A 10 -4.56 -16.64 -19.44
N LEU A 11 -4.34 -16.14 -18.21
CA LEU A 11 -4.01 -14.74 -17.92
C LEU A 11 -2.50 -14.62 -17.68
N ALA A 12 -1.80 -13.92 -18.57
CA ALA A 12 -0.40 -13.57 -18.41
C ALA A 12 -0.26 -12.12 -17.95
N ILE A 13 0.28 -11.91 -16.75
CA ILE A 13 0.57 -10.58 -16.18
C ILE A 13 2.05 -10.30 -16.39
N LEU A 14 2.35 -9.28 -17.20
CA LEU A 14 3.70 -8.80 -17.49
C LEU A 14 4.06 -7.71 -16.48
N ASP A 15 4.57 -8.10 -15.32
CA ASP A 15 4.81 -7.20 -14.20
C ASP A 15 5.72 -6.01 -14.61
N GLY A 16 5.25 -4.78 -14.37
CA GLY A 16 5.98 -3.58 -14.69
C GLY A 16 6.06 -3.22 -16.18
N VAL A 17 5.13 -3.68 -17.02
CA VAL A 17 5.14 -3.39 -18.47
C VAL A 17 4.05 -2.40 -18.85
N GLY A 18 4.40 -1.13 -19.00
CA GLY A 18 3.48 -0.07 -19.42
C GLY A 18 3.54 0.27 -20.90
N LEU A 19 2.62 1.13 -21.32
CA LEU A 19 2.51 1.65 -22.68
C LEU A 19 2.93 3.12 -22.74
N ARG A 20 4.03 3.42 -23.43
CA ARG A 20 4.54 4.79 -23.63
C ARG A 20 4.95 5.00 -25.09
N ARG A 21 4.71 6.21 -25.62
CA ARG A 21 5.05 6.54 -27.01
C ARG A 21 6.52 6.91 -27.20
N GLU A 22 7.10 7.56 -26.23
CA GLU A 22 8.50 8.00 -26.23
C GLU A 22 9.45 6.81 -26.24
N ILE A 23 10.58 6.96 -26.94
CA ILE A 23 11.58 5.90 -27.13
C ILE A 23 12.68 5.98 -26.07
N VAL A 24 13.03 7.22 -25.64
CA VAL A 24 14.13 7.43 -24.70
C VAL A 24 13.81 6.80 -23.35
N GLY A 25 14.69 5.93 -22.88
CA GLY A 25 14.49 5.20 -21.61
C GLY A 25 13.35 4.17 -21.65
N ASN A 26 12.88 3.77 -22.82
CA ASN A 26 11.76 2.85 -22.99
C ASN A 26 12.25 1.48 -23.46
N ALA A 27 12.52 0.58 -22.49
CA ALA A 27 12.99 -0.76 -22.79
C ALA A 27 11.92 -1.59 -23.54
N VAL A 28 10.65 -1.40 -23.24
CA VAL A 28 9.54 -2.10 -23.92
C VAL A 28 9.49 -1.76 -25.43
N LYS A 29 9.73 -0.49 -25.75
CA LYS A 29 9.72 -0.01 -27.14
C LYS A 29 10.97 -0.38 -27.92
N LEU A 30 12.11 -0.54 -27.24
CA LEU A 30 13.41 -0.85 -27.82
C LEU A 30 13.66 -2.35 -27.95
N ALA A 31 12.99 -3.17 -27.16
CA ALA A 31 13.07 -4.62 -27.20
C ALA A 31 12.48 -5.18 -28.52
N HIS A 32 13.09 -6.28 -29.01
CA HIS A 32 12.59 -7.06 -30.13
C HIS A 32 11.45 -7.99 -29.69
N THR A 33 10.24 -7.45 -29.60
CA THR A 33 9.04 -8.14 -29.16
C THR A 33 8.14 -8.47 -30.37
N GLU A 34 8.55 -9.43 -31.19
CA GLU A 34 7.83 -9.79 -32.41
C GLU A 34 6.42 -10.29 -32.12
N PHE A 35 6.29 -11.19 -31.14
CA PHE A 35 5.00 -11.76 -30.77
C PHE A 35 4.04 -10.70 -30.20
N LEU A 36 4.46 -9.92 -29.20
CA LEU A 36 3.65 -8.87 -28.58
C LEU A 36 3.23 -7.81 -29.59
N ASN A 37 4.16 -7.37 -30.45
CA ASN A 37 3.88 -6.38 -31.48
C ASN A 37 2.87 -6.89 -32.53
N GLN A 38 2.96 -8.17 -32.91
CA GLN A 38 2.01 -8.78 -33.81
C GLN A 38 0.66 -9.01 -33.12
N ALA A 39 0.66 -9.50 -31.90
CA ALA A 39 -0.56 -9.71 -31.11
C ALA A 39 -1.34 -8.41 -30.94
N ALA A 40 -0.68 -7.34 -30.50
CA ALA A 40 -1.31 -6.02 -30.33
C ALA A 40 -1.90 -5.41 -31.61
N LYS A 41 -1.39 -5.81 -32.80
CA LYS A 41 -1.89 -5.33 -34.09
C LYS A 41 -3.02 -6.17 -34.68
N SER A 42 -3.00 -7.48 -34.39
CA SER A 42 -3.84 -8.46 -35.09
C SER A 42 -5.04 -8.94 -34.27
N TYR A 43 -5.00 -8.73 -32.96
CA TYR A 43 -6.03 -9.19 -32.02
C TYR A 43 -6.67 -8.02 -31.26
N PRO A 44 -7.84 -8.21 -30.66
CA PRO A 44 -8.46 -7.18 -29.83
C PRO A 44 -7.51 -6.71 -28.75
N SER A 45 -7.15 -5.40 -28.78
CA SER A 45 -6.18 -4.82 -27.88
C SER A 45 -6.52 -3.39 -27.47
N MET A 46 -6.24 -3.02 -26.23
CA MET A 46 -6.42 -1.67 -25.68
C MET A 46 -5.45 -1.39 -24.55
N GLY A 47 -5.35 -0.12 -24.15
CA GLY A 47 -4.65 0.27 -22.92
C GLY A 47 -5.60 0.34 -21.75
N LEU A 48 -5.17 -0.14 -20.58
CA LEU A 48 -5.92 -0.07 -19.32
C LEU A 48 -5.27 0.90 -18.34
N ALA A 49 -6.10 1.62 -17.58
CA ALA A 49 -5.62 2.42 -16.45
C ALA A 49 -5.11 1.50 -15.32
N ALA A 50 -3.87 1.74 -14.89
CA ALA A 50 -3.17 0.94 -13.87
C ALA A 50 -2.49 1.81 -12.79
N SER A 51 -2.96 3.06 -12.62
CA SER A 51 -2.41 4.02 -11.65
C SER A 51 -3.51 4.93 -11.11
N GLY A 52 -3.21 5.67 -10.06
CA GLY A 52 -4.13 6.62 -9.45
C GLY A 52 -5.43 5.97 -8.99
N GLU A 53 -6.52 6.70 -9.13
CA GLU A 53 -7.84 6.27 -8.67
C GLU A 53 -8.33 4.96 -9.30
N ALA A 54 -7.81 4.59 -10.48
CA ALA A 54 -8.17 3.34 -11.15
C ALA A 54 -7.70 2.06 -10.44
N VAL A 55 -6.76 2.19 -9.50
CA VAL A 55 -6.25 1.09 -8.66
C VAL A 55 -6.32 1.40 -7.16
N GLY A 56 -7.09 2.43 -6.79
CA GLY A 56 -7.37 2.75 -5.40
C GLY A 56 -6.28 3.53 -4.66
N VAL A 57 -5.34 4.16 -5.37
CA VAL A 57 -4.38 5.12 -4.80
C VAL A 57 -4.79 6.55 -5.18
N LEU A 58 -4.08 7.58 -4.69
CA LEU A 58 -4.47 8.96 -4.99
C LEU A 58 -4.24 9.30 -6.47
N LYS A 59 -4.99 10.28 -6.97
CA LYS A 59 -4.83 10.78 -8.34
C LYS A 59 -3.39 11.27 -8.57
N GLY A 60 -2.74 10.70 -9.58
CA GLY A 60 -1.36 10.99 -9.93
C GLY A 60 -0.32 10.10 -9.27
N ASP A 61 -0.72 9.27 -8.31
CA ASP A 61 0.17 8.27 -7.72
C ASP A 61 0.31 7.06 -8.64
N MET A 62 1.48 6.46 -8.60
CA MET A 62 1.78 5.24 -9.35
C MET A 62 1.05 4.03 -8.76
N GLY A 63 0.68 3.07 -9.61
CA GLY A 63 0.34 1.72 -9.17
C GLY A 63 1.58 0.96 -8.67
N ASN A 64 1.33 -0.20 -8.10
CA ASN A 64 2.35 -1.17 -7.73
C ASN A 64 1.78 -2.59 -7.83
N SER A 65 2.64 -3.61 -7.67
CA SER A 65 2.22 -4.99 -7.87
C SER A 65 1.14 -5.44 -6.87
N GLU A 66 1.15 -4.95 -5.64
CA GLU A 66 0.14 -5.28 -4.63
C GLU A 66 -1.25 -4.78 -5.07
N VAL A 67 -1.36 -3.47 -5.35
CA VAL A 67 -2.66 -2.88 -5.73
C VAL A 67 -3.11 -3.35 -7.12
N GLY A 68 -2.17 -3.59 -8.05
CA GLY A 68 -2.47 -4.07 -9.40
C GLY A 68 -3.07 -5.47 -9.37
N HIS A 69 -2.39 -6.44 -8.73
CA HIS A 69 -2.89 -7.81 -8.61
C HIS A 69 -4.17 -7.90 -7.79
N ASN A 70 -4.28 -7.11 -6.70
CA ASN A 70 -5.49 -7.03 -5.90
C ASN A 70 -6.69 -6.53 -6.73
N THR A 71 -6.49 -5.47 -7.53
CA THR A 71 -7.52 -4.91 -8.40
C THR A 71 -7.95 -5.90 -9.49
N ILE A 72 -6.99 -6.61 -10.13
CA ILE A 72 -7.28 -7.64 -11.14
C ILE A 72 -8.08 -8.78 -10.51
N GLY A 73 -7.63 -9.30 -9.37
CA GLY A 73 -8.21 -10.48 -8.74
C GLY A 73 -9.55 -10.21 -8.06
N SER A 74 -9.72 -9.02 -7.46
CA SER A 74 -10.98 -8.64 -6.80
C SER A 74 -12.05 -8.11 -7.76
N GLY A 75 -11.71 -7.73 -8.99
CA GLY A 75 -12.64 -7.11 -9.93
C GLY A 75 -13.15 -5.74 -9.53
N GLN A 76 -12.53 -5.11 -8.54
CA GLN A 76 -12.95 -3.85 -7.93
C GLN A 76 -11.75 -2.95 -7.67
N VAL A 77 -12.01 -1.65 -7.55
CA VAL A 77 -11.02 -0.68 -7.12
C VAL A 77 -11.03 -0.60 -5.59
N ILE A 78 -10.01 -1.16 -4.96
CA ILE A 78 -9.86 -1.16 -3.50
C ILE A 78 -8.97 0.01 -3.08
N LYS A 79 -9.57 1.02 -2.43
CA LYS A 79 -8.80 2.16 -1.92
C LYS A 79 -7.73 1.71 -0.92
N GLN A 80 -6.50 2.12 -1.15
CA GLN A 80 -5.33 1.70 -0.36
C GLN A 80 -4.71 2.87 0.40
N GLY A 81 -3.95 2.56 1.47
CA GLY A 81 -3.16 3.53 2.21
C GLY A 81 -3.92 4.83 2.50
N ILE A 82 -3.32 5.97 2.13
CA ILE A 82 -3.91 7.30 2.36
C ILE A 82 -5.26 7.51 1.66
N ALA A 83 -5.49 6.95 0.47
CA ALA A 83 -6.76 7.11 -0.25
C ALA A 83 -7.94 6.53 0.56
N ARG A 84 -7.70 5.43 1.28
CA ARG A 84 -8.69 4.82 2.17
C ARG A 84 -8.97 5.68 3.40
N VAL A 85 -7.92 6.26 4.00
CA VAL A 85 -8.06 7.17 5.14
C VAL A 85 -8.81 8.44 4.75
N GLU A 86 -8.45 9.04 3.60
CA GLU A 86 -9.17 10.22 3.06
C GLU A 86 -10.65 9.91 2.77
N ASP A 87 -10.95 8.74 2.25
CA ASP A 87 -12.34 8.30 2.04
C ASP A 87 -13.11 8.17 3.36
N ALA A 88 -12.50 7.57 4.39
CA ALA A 88 -13.10 7.44 5.72
C ALA A 88 -13.36 8.82 6.37
N PHE A 89 -12.47 9.78 6.18
CA PHE A 89 -12.70 11.16 6.59
C PHE A 89 -13.78 11.85 5.75
N GLY A 90 -13.79 11.65 4.43
CA GLY A 90 -14.72 12.29 3.50
C GLY A 90 -16.16 11.81 3.68
N THR A 91 -16.36 10.53 3.93
CA THR A 91 -17.67 9.91 4.22
C THR A 91 -18.09 10.07 5.67
N GLY A 92 -17.17 10.42 6.56
CA GLY A 92 -17.41 10.46 8.01
C GLY A 92 -17.41 9.09 8.69
N ALA A 93 -17.06 8.01 7.98
CA ALA A 93 -17.01 6.66 8.52
C ALA A 93 -16.02 6.54 9.70
N ILE A 94 -14.92 7.30 9.66
CA ILE A 94 -13.91 7.35 10.72
C ILE A 94 -14.53 7.72 12.09
N TRP A 95 -15.52 8.63 12.10
CA TRP A 95 -16.20 9.07 13.32
C TRP A 95 -17.24 8.07 13.85
N GLN A 96 -17.60 7.10 13.01
CA GLN A 96 -18.53 6.03 13.35
C GLN A 96 -17.81 4.73 13.71
N SER A 97 -16.47 4.69 13.57
CA SER A 97 -15.67 3.55 14.00
C SER A 97 -15.88 3.28 15.49
N SER A 98 -15.89 2.02 15.89
CA SER A 98 -15.98 1.63 17.31
C SER A 98 -14.87 2.28 18.13
N ALA A 99 -13.66 2.35 17.57
CA ALA A 99 -12.51 2.94 18.22
C ALA A 99 -12.69 4.44 18.53
N TRP A 100 -13.18 5.25 17.58
CA TRP A 100 -13.45 6.67 17.84
C TRP A 100 -14.57 6.84 18.87
N GLN A 101 -15.64 6.05 18.75
CA GLN A 101 -16.77 6.11 19.69
C GLN A 101 -16.34 5.75 21.13
N ASP A 102 -15.46 4.77 21.28
CA ASP A 102 -14.92 4.38 22.58
C ASP A 102 -13.98 5.47 23.15
N VAL A 103 -13.09 6.05 22.33
CA VAL A 103 -12.26 7.21 22.72
C VAL A 103 -13.16 8.35 23.22
N SER A 104 -14.15 8.73 22.43
CA SER A 104 -15.06 9.82 22.76
C SER A 104 -15.86 9.53 24.04
N LYS A 105 -16.31 8.30 24.23
CA LYS A 105 -17.00 7.87 25.45
C LYS A 105 -16.09 7.97 26.68
N ARG A 106 -14.85 7.43 26.61
CA ARG A 106 -13.88 7.45 27.71
C ARG A 106 -13.56 8.87 28.17
N LEU A 107 -13.34 9.78 27.21
CA LEU A 107 -13.03 11.19 27.50
C LEU A 107 -14.24 11.95 28.09
N ARG A 108 -15.47 11.58 27.74
CA ARG A 108 -16.68 12.12 28.38
C ARG A 108 -16.89 11.59 29.81
N GLU A 109 -16.60 10.30 30.03
CA GLU A 109 -16.73 9.65 31.35
C GLU A 109 -15.62 10.10 32.31
N ASN A 110 -14.43 10.41 31.80
CA ASN A 110 -13.30 10.95 32.55
C ASN A 110 -12.73 12.20 31.89
N PRO A 111 -13.31 13.39 32.12
CA PRO A 111 -12.89 14.64 31.45
C PRO A 111 -11.48 15.13 31.82
N GLU A 112 -10.85 14.56 32.84
CA GLU A 112 -9.48 14.87 33.26
C GLU A 112 -8.44 13.95 32.58
N SER A 113 -8.86 12.90 31.84
CA SER A 113 -7.98 12.08 31.06
C SER A 113 -7.52 12.82 29.79
N THR A 114 -6.37 12.42 29.27
CA THR A 114 -5.72 13.06 28.14
C THR A 114 -5.92 12.22 26.88
N LEU A 115 -6.16 12.91 25.75
CA LEU A 115 -6.07 12.31 24.43
C LEU A 115 -4.67 12.58 23.86
N HIS A 116 -3.91 11.53 23.62
CA HIS A 116 -2.59 11.60 23.03
C HIS A 116 -2.63 11.30 21.54
N PHE A 117 -1.82 12.02 20.76
CA PHE A 117 -1.57 11.76 19.35
C PHE A 117 -0.07 11.60 19.11
N SER A 118 0.31 10.62 18.29
CA SER A 118 1.68 10.49 17.79
C SER A 118 1.69 9.93 16.36
N GLY A 119 2.78 10.13 15.65
CA GLY A 119 3.03 9.65 14.29
C GLY A 119 3.91 10.63 13.52
N ILE A 120 4.23 10.29 12.26
CA ILE A 120 5.05 11.12 11.37
C ILE A 120 4.38 12.49 11.17
N PHE A 121 5.13 13.54 11.47
CA PHE A 121 4.62 14.90 11.65
C PHE A 121 4.96 15.77 10.43
N SER A 122 4.27 15.54 9.32
CA SER A 122 4.47 16.27 8.06
C SER A 122 3.24 16.16 7.13
N ASP A 123 3.29 16.82 5.99
CA ASP A 123 2.34 16.69 4.88
C ASP A 123 2.83 15.74 3.77
N GLY A 124 3.88 14.96 4.02
CA GLY A 124 4.50 14.05 3.05
C GLY A 124 3.61 12.92 2.56
N LYS A 125 2.55 12.58 3.29
CA LYS A 125 1.49 11.62 2.90
C LYS A 125 1.98 10.19 2.61
N VAL A 126 3.18 9.83 3.09
CA VAL A 126 3.75 8.49 2.92
C VAL A 126 3.36 7.59 4.09
N HIS A 127 3.46 8.07 5.32
CA HIS A 127 3.12 7.33 6.54
C HIS A 127 1.88 7.91 7.24
N SER A 128 1.78 9.22 7.28
CA SER A 128 0.70 9.97 7.90
C SER A 128 0.42 11.28 7.14
N SER A 129 -0.48 12.10 7.63
CA SER A 129 -0.69 13.47 7.15
C SER A 129 -1.04 14.38 8.33
N ILE A 130 -0.39 15.53 8.41
CA ILE A 130 -0.70 16.58 9.41
C ILE A 130 -2.15 17.07 9.28
N GLU A 131 -2.73 17.03 8.07
CA GLU A 131 -4.15 17.34 7.86
C GLU A 131 -5.09 16.33 8.55
N HIS A 132 -4.72 15.06 8.61
CA HIS A 132 -5.46 14.06 9.37
C HIS A 132 -5.41 14.38 10.87
N LEU A 133 -4.24 14.75 11.40
CA LEU A 133 -4.08 15.16 12.79
C LEU A 133 -4.96 16.38 13.11
N LYS A 134 -4.98 17.40 12.26
CA LYS A 134 -5.82 18.59 12.44
C LYS A 134 -7.31 18.24 12.47
N ARG A 135 -7.77 17.33 11.58
CA ARG A 135 -9.16 16.85 11.57
C ARG A 135 -9.51 16.09 12.85
N LEU A 136 -8.59 15.26 13.37
CA LEU A 136 -8.77 14.55 14.64
C LEU A 136 -8.83 15.51 15.83
N ILE A 137 -7.94 16.50 15.89
CA ILE A 137 -7.94 17.54 16.93
C ILE A 137 -9.23 18.38 16.85
N GLN A 138 -9.66 18.80 15.65
CA GLN A 138 -10.91 19.54 15.46
C GLN A 138 -12.11 18.74 15.98
N LYS A 139 -12.19 17.46 15.63
CA LYS A 139 -13.29 16.60 16.09
C LYS A 139 -13.28 16.41 17.60
N ALA A 140 -12.10 16.22 18.21
CA ALA A 140 -11.96 16.14 19.67
C ALA A 140 -12.40 17.46 20.33
N TYR A 141 -12.04 18.61 19.75
CA TYR A 141 -12.49 19.93 20.17
C TYR A 141 -14.03 20.05 20.10
N ASP A 142 -14.63 19.68 18.98
CA ASP A 142 -16.08 19.75 18.77
C ASP A 142 -16.84 18.88 19.80
N GLU A 143 -16.21 17.80 20.27
CA GLU A 143 -16.76 16.89 21.30
C GLU A 143 -16.42 17.33 22.75
N GLY A 144 -15.71 18.45 22.92
CA GLY A 144 -15.44 19.05 24.23
C GLY A 144 -14.28 18.41 25.00
N VAL A 145 -13.33 17.74 24.32
CA VAL A 145 -12.11 17.22 24.94
C VAL A 145 -11.28 18.37 25.50
N LYS A 146 -10.83 18.27 26.75
CA LYS A 146 -10.11 19.34 27.45
C LYS A 146 -8.60 19.26 27.30
N HIS A 147 -8.04 18.05 27.26
CA HIS A 147 -6.61 17.79 27.32
C HIS A 147 -6.15 17.02 26.10
N ILE A 148 -5.26 17.60 25.29
CA ILE A 148 -4.61 16.94 24.17
C ILE A 148 -3.09 17.08 24.30
N ARG A 149 -2.38 15.97 24.04
CA ARG A 149 -0.92 15.94 23.95
C ARG A 149 -0.49 15.36 22.60
N ILE A 150 0.45 16.03 21.96
CA ILE A 150 1.00 15.64 20.66
C ILE A 150 2.46 15.26 20.85
N HIS A 151 2.84 14.10 20.33
CA HIS A 151 4.20 13.57 20.35
C HIS A 151 4.70 13.53 18.90
N ALA A 152 5.47 14.55 18.50
CA ALA A 152 5.79 14.80 17.10
C ALA A 152 6.97 13.94 16.61
N VAL A 153 6.73 12.99 15.72
CA VAL A 153 7.78 12.24 15.03
C VAL A 153 8.20 13.02 13.79
N LEU A 154 9.32 13.75 13.88
CA LEU A 154 9.78 14.66 12.83
C LEU A 154 10.24 13.90 11.60
N ASP A 155 9.83 14.35 10.42
CA ASP A 155 10.03 13.66 9.15
C ASP A 155 11.39 13.97 8.51
N GLY A 156 11.50 15.03 7.72
CA GLY A 156 12.74 15.43 7.02
C GLY A 156 13.27 14.41 6.01
N ARG A 157 12.45 13.43 5.60
CA ARG A 157 12.76 12.40 4.60
C ARG A 157 11.75 12.39 3.45
N ASP A 158 10.47 12.38 3.77
CA ASP A 158 9.40 12.41 2.77
C ASP A 158 9.00 13.86 2.44
N VAL A 159 9.61 14.81 3.14
CA VAL A 159 9.55 16.27 2.97
C VAL A 159 10.96 16.86 3.03
N PRO A 160 11.19 18.14 2.73
CA PRO A 160 12.52 18.73 2.81
C PRO A 160 13.22 18.48 4.15
N PRO A 161 14.55 18.22 4.14
CA PRO A 161 15.29 17.75 5.32
C PRO A 161 15.25 18.66 6.56
N GLN A 162 14.92 19.95 6.39
CA GLN A 162 14.83 20.95 7.45
C GLN A 162 13.50 21.73 7.33
N SER A 163 12.38 21.04 7.50
CA SER A 163 11.03 21.59 7.39
C SER A 163 10.17 21.45 8.66
N ALA A 164 10.68 20.82 9.73
CA ALA A 164 9.93 20.52 10.95
C ALA A 164 9.27 21.76 11.58
N GLU A 165 9.96 22.90 11.55
CA GLU A 165 9.43 24.16 12.10
C GLU A 165 8.12 24.60 11.42
N ILE A 166 7.97 24.35 10.12
CA ILE A 166 6.75 24.66 9.36
C ILE A 166 5.56 23.93 9.98
N TYR A 167 5.69 22.65 10.21
CA TYR A 167 4.62 21.79 10.72
C TYR A 167 4.34 22.03 12.21
N ILE A 168 5.38 22.31 13.01
CA ILE A 168 5.22 22.69 14.42
C ILE A 168 4.40 23.96 14.53
N ARG A 169 4.77 25.01 13.81
CA ARG A 169 4.02 26.28 13.79
C ARG A 169 2.61 26.11 13.28
N GLU A 170 2.41 25.32 12.24
CA GLU A 170 1.09 25.05 11.68
C GLU A 170 0.13 24.45 12.72
N ILE A 171 0.59 23.50 13.53
CA ILE A 171 -0.22 22.90 14.60
C ILE A 171 -0.41 23.87 15.77
N GLU A 172 0.62 24.61 16.18
CA GLU A 172 0.52 25.61 17.24
C GLU A 172 -0.45 26.73 16.88
N ASP A 173 -0.39 27.23 15.63
CA ASP A 173 -1.33 28.24 15.09
C ASP A 173 -2.76 27.69 15.01
N PHE A 174 -2.91 26.43 14.58
CA PHE A 174 -4.20 25.76 14.52
C PHE A 174 -4.82 25.64 15.92
N ILE A 175 -4.08 25.17 16.92
CA ILE A 175 -4.52 25.09 18.31
C ILE A 175 -4.89 26.49 18.84
N SER A 176 -4.05 27.49 18.60
CA SER A 176 -4.31 28.88 19.00
C SER A 176 -5.60 29.42 18.37
N SER A 177 -5.92 29.02 17.13
CA SER A 177 -7.17 29.42 16.47
C SER A 177 -8.41 28.81 17.14
N LEU A 178 -8.32 27.56 17.60
CA LEU A 178 -9.37 26.89 18.37
C LEU A 178 -9.60 27.59 19.73
N GLU A 179 -8.53 27.96 20.42
CA GLU A 179 -8.62 28.68 21.69
C GLU A 179 -9.33 30.04 21.55
N LYS A 180 -8.94 30.83 20.53
CA LYS A 180 -9.54 32.14 20.25
C LYS A 180 -11.01 32.07 19.84
N GLY A 181 -11.40 31.00 19.15
CA GLY A 181 -12.77 30.72 18.70
C GLY A 181 -13.60 29.93 19.68
N SER A 182 -13.05 29.60 20.87
CA SER A 182 -13.67 28.61 21.77
C SER A 182 -14.98 29.08 22.34
N LEU A 183 -16.02 28.26 22.15
CA LEU A 183 -17.32 28.36 22.82
C LEU A 183 -17.37 27.45 24.06
N HIS A 184 -16.34 26.69 24.36
CA HIS A 184 -16.27 25.79 25.50
C HIS A 184 -15.94 26.56 26.79
N PRO A 185 -16.54 26.20 27.92
CA PRO A 185 -16.23 26.82 29.19
C PRO A 185 -14.84 26.37 29.69
N GLY A 186 -13.95 27.32 29.86
CA GLY A 186 -12.58 27.12 30.36
C GLY A 186 -11.49 27.06 29.30
N PRO A 187 -10.22 27.13 29.71
CA PRO A 187 -9.10 27.08 28.77
C PRO A 187 -8.91 25.67 28.19
N LEU A 188 -8.54 25.61 26.92
CA LEU A 188 -8.07 24.37 26.29
C LEU A 188 -6.64 24.09 26.76
N ASP A 189 -6.34 22.81 26.99
CA ASP A 189 -4.97 22.38 27.32
C ASP A 189 -4.44 21.43 26.22
N TYR A 190 -4.21 21.99 25.04
CA TYR A 190 -3.71 21.31 23.85
C TYR A 190 -2.26 21.73 23.61
N LYS A 191 -1.32 20.76 23.62
CA LYS A 191 0.12 21.07 23.53
C LYS A 191 0.90 19.98 22.82
N ILE A 192 1.97 20.37 22.11
CA ILE A 192 3.05 19.45 21.76
C ILE A 192 3.81 19.14 23.04
N ALA A 193 4.01 17.88 23.36
CA ALA A 193 4.55 17.42 24.64
C ALA A 193 5.93 16.78 24.54
N SER A 194 6.24 16.17 23.40
CA SER A 194 7.56 15.62 23.09
C SER A 194 7.76 15.52 21.59
N GLY A 195 8.98 15.24 21.15
CA GLY A 195 9.29 15.01 19.76
C GLY A 195 10.70 14.45 19.57
N GLY A 196 11.03 14.17 18.31
CA GLY A 196 12.31 13.67 17.86
C GLY A 196 12.23 13.17 16.40
N GLY A 197 13.37 13.01 15.77
CA GLY A 197 13.46 12.57 14.37
C GLY A 197 13.13 11.10 14.21
N ARG A 198 12.42 10.78 13.11
CA ARG A 198 11.92 9.42 12.79
C ARG A 198 12.99 8.32 12.75
N MET A 199 14.26 8.67 12.65
CA MET A 199 15.38 7.72 12.65
C MET A 199 15.96 7.45 14.03
N VAL A 200 15.53 8.18 15.06
CA VAL A 200 16.07 8.08 16.42
C VAL A 200 15.01 8.08 17.51
N TYR A 201 13.74 8.25 17.14
CA TYR A 201 12.62 8.41 18.06
C TYR A 201 11.37 7.66 17.54
N VAL A 202 10.84 6.72 18.33
CA VAL A 202 9.60 5.95 18.14
C VAL A 202 9.56 5.04 16.90
N ALA A 203 9.92 5.55 15.75
CA ALA A 203 9.54 5.02 14.45
C ALA A 203 10.60 4.11 13.82
N ASP A 204 11.07 3.08 14.55
CA ASP A 204 11.92 2.04 13.97
C ASP A 204 11.18 1.28 12.85
N ARG A 205 11.88 0.45 12.13
CA ARG A 205 11.37 -0.25 10.95
C ARG A 205 11.97 -1.64 10.84
N TYR A 206 11.11 -2.65 10.76
CA TYR A 206 11.50 -4.05 10.60
C TYR A 206 12.28 -4.63 11.80
N GLU A 207 11.98 -4.13 13.01
CA GLU A 207 12.63 -4.57 14.25
C GLU A 207 14.17 -4.43 14.20
N SER A 208 14.65 -3.39 13.50
CA SER A 208 16.08 -3.19 13.27
C SER A 208 16.81 -2.66 14.51
N ASP A 209 16.15 -1.81 15.31
CA ASP A 209 16.71 -1.23 16.54
C ASP A 209 15.60 -0.81 17.52
N TRP A 210 15.20 -1.71 18.41
CA TRP A 210 14.21 -1.44 19.44
C TRP A 210 14.59 -0.30 20.41
N GLU A 211 15.86 0.13 20.47
CA GLU A 211 16.28 1.30 21.24
C GLU A 211 15.71 2.61 20.68
N ILE A 212 15.43 2.67 19.38
CA ILE A 212 14.71 3.80 18.76
C ILE A 212 13.29 3.90 19.34
N VAL A 213 12.58 2.77 19.43
CA VAL A 213 11.24 2.71 20.01
C VAL A 213 11.28 3.02 21.50
N LYS A 214 12.28 2.47 22.22
CA LYS A 214 12.47 2.72 23.65
C LYS A 214 12.69 4.19 23.97
N ARG A 215 13.55 4.89 23.23
CA ARG A 215 13.76 6.33 23.43
C ARG A 215 12.46 7.12 23.26
N GLY A 216 11.65 6.74 22.27
CA GLY A 216 10.31 7.30 22.11
C GLY A 216 9.37 6.95 23.26
N TRP A 217 9.37 5.71 23.70
CA TRP A 217 8.61 5.26 24.85
C TRP A 217 8.95 6.05 26.12
N ASP A 218 10.24 6.22 26.43
CA ASP A 218 10.70 6.96 27.60
C ASP A 218 10.24 8.42 27.56
N ALA A 219 10.31 9.07 26.40
CA ALA A 219 9.85 10.46 26.22
C ALA A 219 8.32 10.59 26.30
N ILE A 220 7.58 9.68 25.69
CA ILE A 220 6.11 9.71 25.64
C ILE A 220 5.50 9.28 26.97
N VAL A 221 5.91 8.12 27.49
CA VAL A 221 5.28 7.51 28.66
C VAL A 221 5.83 8.11 29.96
N TRP A 222 7.15 8.25 30.04
CA TRP A 222 7.79 8.71 31.28
C TRP A 222 8.12 10.20 31.28
N GLY A 223 8.01 10.88 30.14
CA GLY A 223 8.46 12.27 29.99
C GLY A 223 9.96 12.41 30.22
N GLN A 224 10.75 11.43 29.78
CA GLN A 224 12.19 11.36 29.98
C GLN A 224 12.94 11.39 28.65
N ALA A 225 13.77 12.40 28.47
CA ALA A 225 14.74 12.52 27.39
C ALA A 225 15.94 13.32 27.89
N ASP A 226 17.07 13.20 27.17
CA ASP A 226 18.29 13.94 27.51
C ASP A 226 18.11 15.46 27.32
N TYR A 227 17.16 15.88 26.48
CA TYR A 227 16.88 17.25 26.14
C TYR A 227 15.49 17.68 26.61
N GLN A 228 15.45 18.84 27.29
CA GLN A 228 14.22 19.43 27.83
C GLN A 228 14.10 20.87 27.36
N PHE A 229 12.90 21.25 26.89
CA PHE A 229 12.60 22.59 26.37
C PHE A 229 11.24 23.06 26.86
N ILE A 230 10.97 24.36 26.77
CA ILE A 230 9.66 24.93 27.12
C ILE A 230 8.68 24.94 25.92
N SER A 231 9.18 24.75 24.69
CA SER A 231 8.37 24.62 23.47
C SER A 231 9.06 23.76 22.42
N ALA A 232 8.29 23.21 21.47
CA ALA A 232 8.83 22.45 20.37
C ALA A 232 9.63 23.34 19.39
N SER A 233 9.21 24.58 19.16
CA SER A 233 9.97 25.54 18.36
C SER A 233 11.34 25.83 18.96
N GLU A 234 11.43 26.05 20.28
CA GLU A 234 12.72 26.24 20.98
C GLU A 234 13.65 25.02 20.81
N ALA A 235 13.10 23.80 20.86
CA ALA A 235 13.88 22.58 20.65
C ALA A 235 14.53 22.56 19.25
N ILE A 236 13.76 22.85 18.20
CA ILE A 236 14.26 22.87 16.83
C ILE A 236 15.32 23.97 16.65
N ASP A 237 15.06 25.17 17.15
CA ASP A 237 16.00 26.29 17.08
C ASP A 237 17.31 25.97 17.79
N SER A 238 17.25 25.33 18.94
CA SER A 238 18.42 24.93 19.72
C SER A 238 19.28 23.91 18.98
N PHE A 239 18.68 22.83 18.46
CA PHE A 239 19.42 21.81 17.70
C PHE A 239 20.04 22.37 16.42
N ARG A 240 19.35 23.27 15.72
CA ARG A 240 19.90 23.94 14.53
C ARG A 240 20.97 24.97 14.86
N ALA A 241 20.94 25.59 16.03
CA ALA A 241 22.01 26.45 16.49
C ALA A 241 23.29 25.67 16.82
N GLU A 242 23.16 24.46 17.35
CA GLU A 242 24.27 23.56 17.63
C GLU A 242 24.85 22.93 16.35
N ASP A 243 23.97 22.38 15.49
CA ASP A 243 24.32 21.85 14.15
C ASP A 243 23.40 22.41 13.08
N PRO A 244 23.83 23.45 12.32
CA PRO A 244 23.03 24.04 11.24
C PRO A 244 22.72 23.09 10.08
N LYS A 245 23.35 21.92 10.01
CA LYS A 245 23.11 20.90 8.96
C LYS A 245 22.27 19.74 9.44
N ILE A 246 21.86 19.71 10.71
CA ILE A 246 21.04 18.62 11.23
C ILE A 246 19.76 18.49 10.42
N GLN A 247 19.50 17.28 9.94
CA GLN A 247 18.23 16.95 9.28
C GLN A 247 17.20 16.59 10.34
N ASP A 248 15.95 16.98 10.11
CA ASP A 248 14.86 16.75 11.06
C ASP A 248 14.69 15.28 11.45
N GLN A 249 14.92 14.35 10.52
CA GLN A 249 14.86 12.91 10.78
C GLN A 249 15.88 12.39 11.82
N TYR A 250 16.90 13.17 12.15
CA TYR A 250 17.95 12.82 13.13
C TYR A 250 17.95 13.72 14.37
N ILE A 251 16.99 14.63 14.52
CA ILE A 251 16.86 15.44 15.73
C ILE A 251 16.69 14.52 16.94
N PRO A 252 17.53 14.68 18.00
CA PRO A 252 17.43 13.85 19.20
C PRO A 252 16.05 13.92 19.87
N PRO A 253 15.62 12.86 20.58
CA PRO A 253 14.41 12.90 21.39
C PRO A 253 14.44 14.02 22.42
N PHE A 254 13.32 14.74 22.53
CA PHE A 254 13.14 15.82 23.51
C PHE A 254 11.76 15.77 24.16
N VAL A 255 11.65 16.35 25.35
CA VAL A 255 10.38 16.54 26.07
C VAL A 255 10.15 18.00 26.38
N ILE A 256 8.88 18.39 26.41
CA ILE A 256 8.47 19.73 26.81
C ILE A 256 8.14 19.71 28.30
N VAL A 257 8.67 20.71 29.01
CA VAL A 257 8.51 20.86 30.45
C VAL A 257 7.81 22.17 30.79
N ASP A 258 7.17 22.20 31.96
CA ASP A 258 6.60 23.43 32.53
C ASP A 258 7.68 24.32 33.18
N ALA A 259 7.29 25.46 33.73
CA ALA A 259 8.17 26.39 34.40
C ALA A 259 8.90 25.79 35.65
N ASN A 260 8.45 24.65 36.14
CA ASN A 260 9.06 23.92 37.26
C ASN A 260 9.94 22.75 36.79
N GLY A 261 10.14 22.62 35.47
CA GLY A 261 10.90 21.51 34.89
C GLY A 261 10.16 20.17 34.88
N GLN A 262 8.83 20.16 35.04
CA GLN A 262 8.04 18.93 35.00
C GLN A 262 7.52 18.64 33.60
N PRO A 263 7.65 17.41 33.07
CA PRO A 263 7.11 17.02 31.78
C PRO A 263 5.59 17.23 31.69
N ILE A 264 5.13 17.91 30.64
CA ILE A 264 3.72 18.29 30.49
C ILE A 264 2.83 17.23 29.86
N GLY A 265 3.38 16.15 29.33
CA GLY A 265 2.64 15.22 28.49
C GLY A 265 2.88 13.74 28.73
N ARG A 266 3.14 13.33 29.97
CA ARG A 266 3.26 11.91 30.30
C ARG A 266 1.94 11.18 30.10
N VAL A 267 2.01 9.99 29.51
CA VAL A 267 0.87 9.08 29.40
C VAL A 267 0.56 8.44 30.76
N LYS A 268 -0.71 8.36 31.12
CA LYS A 268 -1.19 7.83 32.40
C LYS A 268 -2.28 6.78 32.18
N ASP A 269 -2.53 5.97 33.21
CA ASP A 269 -3.68 5.07 33.22
C ASP A 269 -4.99 5.82 33.01
N GLY A 270 -5.83 5.29 32.14
CA GLY A 270 -7.12 5.90 31.75
C GLY A 270 -7.05 6.87 30.58
N ASP A 271 -5.87 7.23 30.09
CA ASP A 271 -5.72 8.05 28.90
C ASP A 271 -6.09 7.28 27.63
N SER A 272 -6.29 8.01 26.53
CA SER A 272 -6.47 7.45 25.19
C SER A 272 -5.32 7.87 24.29
N PHE A 273 -4.85 6.98 23.43
CA PHE A 273 -3.70 7.23 22.56
C PHE A 273 -4.03 6.85 21.11
N ILE A 274 -3.92 7.78 20.18
CA ILE A 274 -4.12 7.55 18.75
C ILE A 274 -2.79 7.70 18.01
N TYR A 275 -2.33 6.61 17.36
CA TYR A 275 -1.19 6.65 16.47
C TYR A 275 -1.68 6.90 15.05
N ILE A 276 -1.27 8.03 14.44
CA ILE A 276 -1.90 8.57 13.23
C ILE A 276 -1.32 8.03 11.92
N ASP A 277 -0.26 7.21 11.97
CA ASP A 277 0.30 6.60 10.78
C ASP A 277 -0.65 5.54 10.23
N PHE A 278 -0.91 5.59 8.93
CA PHE A 278 -1.71 4.58 8.22
C PHE A 278 -0.85 3.50 7.56
N ARG A 279 0.47 3.65 7.57
CA ARG A 279 1.42 2.67 7.06
C ARG A 279 2.09 1.94 8.23
N ALA A 280 2.02 0.60 8.18
CA ALA A 280 2.39 -0.27 9.29
C ALA A 280 3.89 -0.27 9.64
N ASP A 281 4.77 -0.13 8.64
CA ASP A 281 6.20 -0.40 8.76
C ASP A 281 6.96 0.43 9.82
N ARG A 282 6.41 1.58 10.25
CA ARG A 282 6.95 2.43 11.33
C ARG A 282 6.02 2.58 12.53
N ALA A 283 4.89 1.90 12.51
CA ALA A 283 3.84 2.03 13.51
C ALA A 283 3.66 0.75 14.35
N ILE A 284 4.02 -0.40 13.79
CA ILE A 284 3.75 -1.69 14.40
C ILE A 284 4.48 -1.87 15.73
N GLU A 285 5.74 -1.48 15.82
CA GLU A 285 6.57 -1.72 17.01
C GLU A 285 6.11 -0.91 18.22
N ILE A 286 5.76 0.36 18.04
CA ILE A 286 5.19 1.16 19.13
C ILE A 286 3.78 0.67 19.51
N ALA A 287 3.00 0.19 18.53
CA ALA A 287 1.71 -0.41 18.83
C ALA A 287 1.86 -1.70 19.67
N GLN A 288 2.84 -2.53 19.36
CA GLN A 288 3.19 -3.71 20.18
C GLN A 288 3.59 -3.30 21.61
N ALA A 289 4.42 -2.25 21.74
CA ALA A 289 4.84 -1.76 23.07
C ALA A 289 3.66 -1.31 23.93
N PHE A 290 2.61 -0.71 23.33
CA PHE A 290 1.40 -0.29 24.03
C PHE A 290 0.36 -1.40 24.22
N THR A 291 0.39 -2.48 23.43
CA THR A 291 -0.71 -3.46 23.40
C THR A 291 -0.34 -4.83 23.93
N TYR A 292 0.92 -5.28 23.76
CA TYR A 292 1.33 -6.62 24.19
C TYR A 292 1.49 -6.70 25.72
N GLU A 293 0.89 -7.73 26.33
CA GLU A 293 1.10 -8.05 27.75
C GLU A 293 2.52 -8.60 27.94
N ASP A 294 2.88 -9.63 27.19
CA ASP A 294 4.23 -10.18 27.13
C ASP A 294 5.03 -9.42 26.07
N PHE A 295 5.97 -8.61 26.51
CA PHE A 295 6.76 -7.71 25.66
C PHE A 295 8.24 -7.84 26.01
N PRO A 296 9.02 -8.60 25.24
CA PRO A 296 10.40 -8.94 25.56
C PRO A 296 11.45 -7.95 25.04
N PHE A 297 11.06 -6.98 24.20
CA PHE A 297 12.02 -6.22 23.40
C PHE A 297 12.79 -5.15 24.17
N PHE A 298 12.17 -4.50 25.16
CA PHE A 298 12.83 -3.59 26.09
C PHE A 298 12.07 -3.49 27.41
N ASN A 299 12.76 -2.96 28.45
CA ASN A 299 12.13 -2.68 29.74
C ASN A 299 11.29 -1.41 29.65
N ARG A 300 9.95 -1.54 29.80
CA ARG A 300 8.99 -0.43 29.77
C ARG A 300 9.03 0.50 30.99
N GLY A 301 9.95 0.24 31.95
CA GLY A 301 10.20 1.11 33.07
C GLY A 301 9.35 0.85 34.31
N THR A 302 8.57 -0.25 34.33
CA THR A 302 7.81 -0.72 35.51
C THR A 302 8.43 -1.97 36.10
N GLU A 303 8.11 -2.27 37.39
CA GLU A 303 8.67 -3.42 38.12
C GLU A 303 8.41 -4.75 37.39
N ASN A 304 7.24 -4.91 36.80
CA ASN A 304 6.83 -6.12 36.09
C ASN A 304 6.84 -5.96 34.57
N ASN A 305 7.55 -4.98 34.04
CA ASN A 305 7.51 -4.62 32.62
C ASN A 305 6.08 -4.34 32.06
N SER A 306 5.15 -3.95 32.94
CA SER A 306 3.78 -3.63 32.56
C SER A 306 3.70 -2.33 31.76
N ARG A 307 2.71 -2.21 30.89
CA ARG A 307 2.34 -0.99 30.19
C ARG A 307 1.35 -0.16 30.99
N PRO A 308 1.21 1.14 30.74
CA PRO A 308 0.09 1.91 31.27
C PRO A 308 -1.25 1.38 30.70
N ASP A 309 -2.32 1.46 31.49
CA ASP A 309 -3.66 1.11 31.04
C ASP A 309 -4.23 2.22 30.15
N VAL A 310 -3.87 2.17 28.88
CA VAL A 310 -4.21 3.16 27.85
C VAL A 310 -5.07 2.51 26.77
N TYR A 311 -6.11 3.21 26.33
CA TYR A 311 -6.87 2.81 25.15
C TYR A 311 -6.10 3.21 23.88
N PHE A 312 -5.28 2.27 23.37
CA PHE A 312 -4.45 2.51 22.20
C PHE A 312 -5.22 2.23 20.91
N VAL A 313 -5.15 3.17 19.98
CA VAL A 313 -5.83 3.12 18.68
C VAL A 313 -4.84 3.42 17.57
N GLY A 314 -4.80 2.59 16.52
CA GLY A 314 -4.10 2.91 15.28
C GLY A 314 -4.98 3.61 14.27
N MET A 315 -4.39 4.32 13.31
CA MET A 315 -5.14 4.79 12.15
C MET A 315 -5.72 3.62 11.36
N THR A 316 -4.92 2.57 11.17
CA THR A 316 -5.28 1.32 10.48
C THR A 316 -4.81 0.12 11.31
N GLU A 317 -5.06 -1.09 10.84
CA GLU A 317 -4.41 -2.31 11.31
C GLU A 317 -2.97 -2.36 10.77
N TYR A 318 -2.01 -2.68 11.64
CA TYR A 318 -0.58 -2.73 11.29
C TYR A 318 -0.07 -4.16 11.08
N ASN A 319 -0.78 -5.15 11.61
CA ASN A 319 -0.48 -6.57 11.40
C ASN A 319 -1.78 -7.37 11.39
N SER A 320 -2.10 -7.96 10.25
CA SER A 320 -3.31 -8.76 10.05
C SER A 320 -3.27 -10.11 10.75
N ASP A 321 -2.07 -10.70 10.94
CA ASP A 321 -1.93 -12.02 11.55
C ASP A 321 -2.18 -11.95 13.07
N THR A 322 -1.72 -10.86 13.70
CA THR A 322 -1.84 -10.63 15.14
C THR A 322 -2.92 -9.62 15.51
N HIS A 323 -3.57 -9.01 14.51
CA HIS A 323 -4.58 -7.97 14.67
C HIS A 323 -4.12 -6.78 15.54
N VAL A 324 -2.89 -6.31 15.29
CA VAL A 324 -2.29 -5.17 16.02
C VAL A 324 -2.41 -3.88 15.22
N PRO A 325 -2.91 -2.81 15.85
CA PRO A 325 -3.61 -2.78 17.14
C PRO A 325 -5.04 -3.33 17.01
N ALA A 326 -5.59 -3.82 18.12
CA ALA A 326 -6.96 -4.32 18.19
C ALA A 326 -8.02 -3.23 17.88
N HIS A 327 -7.71 -1.97 18.19
CA HIS A 327 -8.58 -0.81 17.96
C HIS A 327 -7.98 0.07 16.86
N ARG A 328 -8.78 0.41 15.86
CA ARG A 328 -8.36 1.19 14.70
C ARG A 328 -9.48 2.11 14.22
N LEU A 329 -9.10 3.26 13.66
CA LEU A 329 -10.05 4.25 13.15
C LEU A 329 -10.61 3.87 11.78
N VAL A 330 -9.79 3.20 10.95
CA VAL A 330 -10.15 2.77 9.60
C VAL A 330 -9.99 1.25 9.52
N GLU A 331 -11.11 0.55 9.42
CA GLU A 331 -11.14 -0.92 9.36
C GLU A 331 -10.51 -1.45 8.07
N PRO A 332 -9.86 -2.62 8.10
CA PRO A 332 -9.44 -3.32 6.90
C PRO A 332 -10.63 -3.51 5.95
N ILE A 333 -10.38 -3.45 4.65
CA ILE A 333 -11.39 -3.83 3.68
C ILE A 333 -11.37 -5.35 3.60
N ASP A 334 -12.49 -5.95 3.92
CA ASP A 334 -12.71 -7.37 3.70
C ASP A 334 -13.09 -7.56 2.23
N ILE A 335 -12.21 -8.19 1.46
CA ILE A 335 -12.37 -8.36 0.02
C ILE A 335 -13.03 -9.72 -0.20
N HIS A 336 -14.34 -9.70 -0.26
CA HIS A 336 -15.12 -10.84 -0.68
C HIS A 336 -15.27 -10.86 -2.22
N HIS A 337 -15.64 -12.01 -2.77
CA HIS A 337 -15.97 -12.18 -4.19
C HIS A 337 -14.78 -11.90 -5.14
N THR A 338 -13.65 -12.50 -4.86
CA THR A 338 -12.50 -12.48 -5.77
C THR A 338 -12.69 -13.46 -6.93
N LEU A 339 -11.95 -13.27 -8.02
CA LEU A 339 -12.04 -14.13 -9.21
C LEU A 339 -11.73 -15.60 -8.87
N ASN A 340 -10.73 -15.86 -8.01
CA ASN A 340 -10.40 -17.22 -7.61
C ASN A 340 -11.54 -17.91 -6.84
N THR A 341 -12.22 -17.20 -5.92
CA THR A 341 -13.39 -17.76 -5.21
C THR A 341 -14.54 -18.00 -6.18
N PHE A 342 -14.81 -17.06 -7.09
CA PHE A 342 -15.88 -17.18 -8.07
C PHE A 342 -15.68 -18.35 -9.06
N VAL A 343 -14.43 -18.57 -9.51
CA VAL A 343 -14.05 -19.71 -10.36
C VAL A 343 -14.19 -21.03 -9.59
N GLY A 344 -13.70 -21.07 -8.34
CA GLY A 344 -13.79 -22.25 -7.49
C GLY A 344 -15.22 -22.64 -7.12
N ASP A 345 -16.06 -21.66 -6.79
CA ASP A 345 -17.49 -21.86 -6.49
C ASP A 345 -18.28 -22.38 -7.70
N ALA A 346 -17.81 -22.06 -8.92
CA ALA A 346 -18.35 -22.62 -10.15
C ALA A 346 -17.88 -24.07 -10.42
N GLY A 347 -17.02 -24.64 -9.57
CA GLY A 347 -16.48 -25.99 -9.71
C GLY A 347 -15.39 -26.13 -10.77
N LEU A 348 -14.80 -25.01 -11.23
CA LEU A 348 -13.70 -24.99 -12.20
C LEU A 348 -12.35 -25.10 -11.48
N THR A 349 -11.38 -25.70 -12.19
CA THR A 349 -10.00 -25.84 -11.72
C THR A 349 -9.15 -24.64 -12.11
N GLN A 350 -8.21 -24.23 -11.24
CA GLN A 350 -7.37 -23.06 -11.49
C GLN A 350 -5.95 -23.20 -10.96
N LEU A 351 -5.00 -22.60 -11.66
CA LEU A 351 -3.58 -22.56 -11.32
C LEU A 351 -3.07 -21.13 -11.19
N ALA A 352 -2.34 -20.85 -10.10
CA ALA A 352 -1.54 -19.63 -9.94
C ALA A 352 -0.05 -19.99 -9.96
N ILE A 353 0.75 -19.33 -10.80
CA ILE A 353 2.17 -19.65 -10.94
C ILE A 353 3.01 -18.39 -11.16
N SER A 354 4.11 -18.26 -10.41
CA SER A 354 5.16 -17.27 -10.63
C SER A 354 6.45 -17.72 -9.93
N GLU A 355 7.52 -16.95 -10.07
CA GLU A 355 8.71 -17.14 -9.24
C GLU A 355 8.58 -16.47 -7.87
N THR A 356 9.43 -16.89 -6.91
CA THR A 356 9.37 -16.48 -5.48
C THR A 356 9.09 -15.02 -5.25
N VAL A 357 9.78 -14.11 -5.96
CA VAL A 357 9.68 -12.64 -5.73
C VAL A 357 8.31 -12.05 -6.06
N LYS A 358 7.48 -12.74 -6.87
CA LYS A 358 6.13 -12.30 -7.24
C LYS A 358 5.06 -13.35 -6.94
N PHE A 359 5.44 -14.43 -6.22
CA PHE A 359 4.49 -15.48 -5.86
C PHE A 359 3.36 -14.97 -4.97
N GLY A 360 3.66 -14.14 -3.97
CA GLY A 360 2.65 -13.50 -3.13
C GLY A 360 1.68 -12.59 -3.91
N HIS A 361 2.14 -11.97 -5.01
CA HIS A 361 1.29 -11.11 -5.82
C HIS A 361 0.25 -11.91 -6.60
N ILE A 362 0.65 -13.01 -7.25
CA ILE A 362 -0.27 -13.86 -8.02
C ILE A 362 -1.14 -14.77 -7.15
N THR A 363 -0.87 -14.87 -5.85
CA THR A 363 -1.62 -15.65 -4.85
C THR A 363 -2.31 -14.74 -3.85
N TYR A 364 -1.64 -14.34 -2.78
CA TYR A 364 -2.20 -13.58 -1.66
C TYR A 364 -2.93 -12.29 -2.09
N TYR A 365 -2.25 -11.40 -2.83
CA TYR A 365 -2.88 -10.14 -3.25
C TYR A 365 -3.99 -10.37 -4.29
N PHE A 366 -3.78 -11.26 -5.24
CA PHE A 366 -4.80 -11.62 -6.22
C PHE A 366 -6.05 -12.22 -5.56
N ASN A 367 -5.87 -12.97 -4.49
CA ASN A 367 -6.95 -13.59 -3.71
C ASN A 367 -7.57 -12.61 -2.68
N GLY A 368 -7.41 -11.30 -2.86
CA GLY A 368 -8.03 -10.31 -1.98
C GLY A 368 -7.39 -10.21 -0.59
N ASN A 369 -6.07 -10.32 -0.51
CA ASN A 369 -5.27 -10.36 0.72
C ASN A 369 -5.57 -11.60 1.59
N SER A 370 -5.83 -12.73 0.96
CA SER A 370 -6.06 -14.01 1.64
C SER A 370 -5.05 -15.07 1.23
N TYR A 371 -4.56 -15.84 2.19
CA TYR A 371 -3.75 -17.06 1.95
C TYR A 371 -4.62 -18.27 1.63
N ASP A 372 -5.93 -18.17 1.85
CA ASP A 372 -6.84 -19.28 1.60
C ASP A 372 -6.96 -19.56 0.10
N LYS A 373 -6.86 -20.83 -0.25
CA LYS A 373 -7.09 -21.30 -1.62
C LYS A 373 -8.59 -21.53 -1.84
N ALA A 374 -9.06 -21.11 -3.00
CA ALA A 374 -10.40 -21.46 -3.43
C ALA A 374 -10.49 -22.97 -3.77
N PRO A 375 -11.70 -23.56 -3.80
CA PRO A 375 -11.88 -24.90 -4.30
C PRO A 375 -11.28 -25.07 -5.71
N GLY A 376 -10.53 -26.17 -5.95
CA GLY A 376 -9.88 -26.43 -7.24
C GLY A 376 -8.69 -25.54 -7.59
N GLU A 377 -8.19 -24.76 -6.63
CA GLU A 377 -7.04 -23.87 -6.83
C GLU A 377 -5.71 -24.54 -6.45
N GLU A 378 -4.74 -24.51 -7.36
CA GLU A 378 -3.37 -24.92 -7.13
C GLU A 378 -2.41 -23.72 -7.25
N HIS A 379 -1.35 -23.75 -6.44
CA HIS A 379 -0.29 -22.74 -6.45
C HIS A 379 1.06 -23.42 -6.72
N ILE A 380 1.81 -22.88 -7.69
CA ILE A 380 3.15 -23.37 -8.02
C ILE A 380 4.14 -22.21 -7.92
N GLU A 381 5.10 -22.34 -7.03
CA GLU A 381 6.22 -21.42 -6.89
C GLU A 381 7.45 -21.96 -7.62
N ILE A 382 8.05 -21.13 -8.48
CA ILE A 382 9.34 -21.41 -9.11
C ILE A 382 10.41 -20.65 -8.33
N PRO A 383 11.39 -21.31 -7.70
CA PRO A 383 12.42 -20.64 -6.91
C PRO A 383 13.17 -19.58 -7.71
N SER A 384 13.21 -18.36 -7.22
CA SER A 384 13.97 -17.26 -7.83
C SER A 384 15.47 -17.49 -7.77
N SER A 385 16.22 -16.86 -8.70
CA SER A 385 17.67 -16.88 -8.68
C SER A 385 18.19 -16.10 -7.47
N THR A 386 19.31 -16.54 -6.90
CA THR A 386 20.06 -15.80 -5.87
C THR A 386 20.99 -14.73 -6.47
N LEU A 387 21.16 -14.70 -7.79
CA LEU A 387 21.93 -13.67 -8.49
C LEU A 387 21.10 -12.39 -8.61
N PRO A 388 21.75 -11.22 -8.64
CA PRO A 388 21.07 -9.95 -8.95
C PRO A 388 20.33 -10.03 -10.29
N PHE A 389 19.14 -9.43 -10.36
CA PHE A 389 18.27 -9.57 -11.53
C PHE A 389 18.79 -8.87 -12.77
N ASP A 390 19.57 -7.79 -12.63
CA ASP A 390 20.28 -7.12 -13.73
C ASP A 390 21.34 -8.01 -14.39
N THR A 391 21.95 -8.92 -13.63
CA THR A 391 22.95 -9.88 -14.14
C THR A 391 22.32 -11.15 -14.74
N ARG A 392 21.04 -11.43 -14.44
CA ARG A 392 20.24 -12.52 -15.00
C ARG A 392 18.83 -12.02 -15.38
N PRO A 393 18.72 -11.11 -16.36
CA PRO A 393 17.49 -10.37 -16.61
C PRO A 393 16.33 -11.22 -17.15
N TRP A 394 16.60 -12.38 -17.78
CA TRP A 394 15.53 -13.31 -18.20
C TRP A 394 14.84 -14.03 -17.04
N MET A 395 15.37 -13.89 -15.81
CA MET A 395 14.86 -14.43 -14.55
C MET A 395 14.45 -15.92 -14.67
N LYS A 396 13.21 -16.26 -14.32
CA LYS A 396 12.63 -17.62 -14.42
C LYS A 396 11.50 -17.73 -15.44
N SER A 397 11.44 -16.80 -16.41
CA SER A 397 10.35 -16.76 -17.39
C SER A 397 10.24 -18.06 -18.20
N ALA A 398 11.36 -18.71 -18.53
CA ALA A 398 11.38 -19.98 -19.25
C ALA A 398 10.87 -21.13 -18.37
N GLU A 399 11.32 -21.22 -17.11
CA GLU A 399 10.93 -22.28 -16.18
C GLU A 399 9.43 -22.20 -15.82
N ILE A 400 8.90 -20.97 -15.62
CA ILE A 400 7.47 -20.73 -15.45
C ILE A 400 6.72 -21.26 -16.67
N THR A 401 7.16 -20.88 -17.86
CA THR A 401 6.53 -21.31 -19.12
C THR A 401 6.59 -22.83 -19.32
N ASP A 402 7.75 -23.46 -19.09
CA ASP A 402 7.90 -24.91 -19.20
C ASP A 402 6.87 -25.62 -18.32
N ARG A 403 6.72 -25.16 -17.08
CA ARG A 403 5.75 -25.76 -16.15
C ARG A 403 4.30 -25.57 -16.61
N ILE A 404 3.96 -24.40 -17.16
CA ILE A 404 2.62 -24.17 -17.72
C ILE A 404 2.37 -25.07 -18.94
N LEU A 405 3.35 -25.22 -19.85
CA LEU A 405 3.21 -26.05 -21.03
C LEU A 405 2.95 -27.52 -20.70
N GLU A 406 3.46 -28.02 -19.56
CA GLU A 406 3.17 -29.35 -19.05
C GLU A 406 1.71 -29.46 -18.56
N LEU A 407 1.19 -28.42 -17.91
CA LEU A 407 -0.09 -28.42 -17.20
C LEU A 407 -1.25 -27.80 -18.00
N THR A 408 -0.97 -27.13 -19.12
CA THR A 408 -2.03 -26.53 -19.95
C THR A 408 -2.98 -27.60 -20.48
N GLY A 409 -4.27 -27.44 -20.21
CA GLY A 409 -5.31 -28.42 -20.49
C GLY A 409 -5.73 -29.27 -19.28
N GLU A 410 -5.03 -29.19 -18.16
CA GLU A 410 -5.44 -29.80 -16.89
C GLU A 410 -6.27 -28.83 -16.02
N PHE A 411 -6.14 -27.51 -16.27
CA PHE A 411 -6.86 -26.45 -15.58
C PHE A 411 -7.74 -25.65 -16.53
N ASP A 412 -8.90 -25.23 -16.06
CA ASP A 412 -9.83 -24.36 -16.80
C ASP A 412 -9.29 -22.93 -16.87
N PHE A 413 -8.70 -22.43 -15.77
CA PHE A 413 -8.10 -21.12 -15.66
C PHE A 413 -6.64 -21.19 -15.16
N ILE A 414 -5.72 -20.50 -15.85
CA ILE A 414 -4.32 -20.37 -15.44
C ILE A 414 -3.98 -18.89 -15.37
N ARG A 415 -3.44 -18.44 -14.23
CA ARG A 415 -2.87 -17.11 -14.09
C ARG A 415 -1.38 -17.18 -13.77
N LEU A 416 -0.61 -16.37 -14.47
CA LEU A 416 0.84 -16.31 -14.29
C LEU A 416 1.31 -14.87 -14.19
N ASN A 417 2.46 -14.67 -13.52
CA ASN A 417 3.17 -13.39 -13.51
C ASN A 417 4.60 -13.61 -14.01
N PHE A 418 5.02 -12.78 -14.97
CA PHE A 418 6.41 -12.65 -15.41
C PHE A 418 7.03 -11.40 -14.82
N PRO A 419 7.92 -11.50 -13.82
CA PRO A 419 8.38 -10.34 -13.03
C PRO A 419 9.46 -9.50 -13.70
N GLY A 420 9.96 -9.88 -14.88
CA GLY A 420 11.16 -9.29 -15.47
C GLY A 420 11.07 -7.79 -15.77
N GLY A 421 9.92 -7.28 -16.19
CA GLY A 421 9.75 -5.84 -16.47
C GLY A 421 9.90 -4.98 -15.22
N ASP A 422 9.36 -5.42 -14.11
CA ASP A 422 9.43 -4.70 -12.83
C ASP A 422 10.76 -4.91 -12.11
N MET A 423 11.11 -6.17 -11.83
CA MET A 423 12.28 -6.49 -11.00
C MET A 423 13.59 -6.03 -11.62
N VAL A 424 13.74 -6.12 -12.95
CA VAL A 424 14.91 -5.62 -13.67
C VAL A 424 14.78 -4.11 -13.92
N GLY A 425 13.56 -3.61 -14.18
CA GLY A 425 13.29 -2.18 -14.37
C GLY A 425 13.70 -1.31 -13.17
N HIS A 426 13.61 -1.82 -11.96
CA HIS A 426 14.03 -1.11 -10.75
C HIS A 426 15.53 -0.77 -10.69
N PHE A 427 16.37 -1.41 -11.51
CA PHE A 427 17.78 -1.01 -11.66
C PHE A 427 17.94 0.20 -12.58
N ALA A 428 16.91 0.57 -13.36
CA ALA A 428 16.92 1.63 -14.36
C ALA A 428 18.05 1.47 -15.42
N GLU A 429 18.44 0.23 -15.69
CA GLU A 429 19.44 -0.14 -16.69
C GLU A 429 18.75 -0.64 -17.97
N LEU A 430 19.02 0.03 -19.08
CA LEU A 430 18.28 -0.18 -20.32
C LEU A 430 18.50 -1.58 -20.92
N GLU A 431 19.75 -2.01 -21.08
CA GLU A 431 20.09 -3.28 -21.74
C GLU A 431 19.60 -4.53 -20.98
N PRO A 432 19.80 -4.63 -19.65
CA PRO A 432 19.19 -5.72 -18.89
C PRO A 432 17.66 -5.75 -18.99
N THR A 433 17.01 -4.57 -18.92
CA THR A 433 15.55 -4.50 -19.00
C THR A 433 15.04 -4.89 -20.40
N ILE A 434 15.71 -4.46 -21.49
CA ILE A 434 15.41 -4.94 -22.86
C ILE A 434 15.48 -6.46 -22.91
N THR A 435 16.56 -7.07 -22.40
CA THR A 435 16.72 -8.53 -22.36
C THR A 435 15.59 -9.23 -21.60
N ALA A 436 15.13 -8.64 -20.49
CA ALA A 436 14.00 -9.18 -19.72
C ALA A 436 12.71 -9.20 -20.55
N ILE A 437 12.41 -8.10 -21.25
CA ILE A 437 11.20 -7.97 -22.09
C ILE A 437 11.27 -8.93 -23.30
N GLU A 438 12.42 -9.06 -23.96
CA GLU A 438 12.61 -10.02 -25.06
C GLU A 438 12.46 -11.48 -24.60
N ALA A 439 12.98 -11.80 -23.40
CA ALA A 439 12.79 -13.12 -22.82
C ALA A 439 11.30 -13.44 -22.58
N ILE A 440 10.53 -12.48 -22.09
CA ILE A 440 9.07 -12.60 -21.88
C ILE A 440 8.37 -12.80 -23.22
N ASP A 441 8.69 -12.04 -24.27
CA ASP A 441 8.09 -12.17 -25.61
C ASP A 441 8.24 -13.59 -26.18
N ILE A 442 9.43 -14.17 -26.05
CA ILE A 442 9.69 -15.55 -26.45
C ILE A 442 8.75 -16.53 -25.71
N GLN A 443 8.55 -16.32 -24.40
CA GLN A 443 7.71 -17.22 -23.61
C GLN A 443 6.23 -17.08 -23.97
N LEU A 444 5.76 -15.88 -24.22
CA LEU A 444 4.40 -15.63 -24.70
C LEU A 444 4.13 -16.32 -26.03
N ALA A 445 5.08 -16.27 -26.98
CA ALA A 445 4.97 -16.99 -28.26
C ALA A 445 4.88 -18.53 -28.07
N ARG A 446 5.62 -19.08 -27.09
CA ARG A 446 5.55 -20.51 -26.74
C ARG A 446 4.18 -20.88 -26.15
N LEU A 447 3.68 -20.07 -25.22
CA LEU A 447 2.36 -20.25 -24.61
C LEU A 447 1.26 -20.17 -25.68
N ALA A 448 1.28 -19.16 -26.52
CA ALA A 448 0.30 -18.94 -27.58
C ALA A 448 0.20 -20.17 -28.50
N LYS A 449 1.33 -20.73 -28.93
CA LYS A 449 1.37 -21.94 -29.75
C LYS A 449 0.71 -23.15 -29.08
N LYS A 450 0.90 -23.32 -27.77
CA LYS A 450 0.30 -24.42 -27.01
C LYS A 450 -1.20 -24.20 -26.82
N ILE A 451 -1.59 -22.97 -26.50
CA ILE A 451 -2.98 -22.57 -26.29
C ILE A 451 -3.81 -22.75 -27.57
N ASP A 452 -3.27 -22.34 -28.73
CA ASP A 452 -3.88 -22.60 -30.03
C ASP A 452 -4.16 -24.07 -30.27
N ALA A 453 -3.17 -24.92 -29.99
CA ALA A 453 -3.30 -26.36 -30.19
C ALA A 453 -4.38 -27.02 -29.32
N LEU A 454 -4.74 -26.40 -28.21
CA LEU A 454 -5.76 -26.87 -27.26
C LEU A 454 -7.12 -26.17 -27.42
N GLY A 455 -7.21 -25.14 -28.23
CA GLY A 455 -8.43 -24.32 -28.42
C GLY A 455 -8.77 -23.49 -27.19
N GLY A 456 -7.76 -22.92 -26.55
CA GLY A 456 -7.86 -22.01 -25.42
C GLY A 456 -7.67 -20.55 -25.83
N VAL A 457 -7.53 -19.65 -24.85
CA VAL A 457 -7.31 -18.21 -25.04
C VAL A 457 -6.16 -17.74 -24.16
N LEU A 458 -5.31 -16.84 -24.69
CA LEU A 458 -4.29 -16.13 -23.92
C LEU A 458 -4.66 -14.67 -23.78
N ILE A 459 -4.92 -14.23 -22.55
CA ILE A 459 -5.14 -12.82 -22.19
C ILE A 459 -3.83 -12.28 -21.62
N ILE A 460 -3.33 -11.19 -22.20
CA ILE A 460 -2.06 -10.57 -21.82
C ILE A 460 -2.36 -9.20 -21.26
N THR A 461 -1.83 -8.92 -20.08
CA THR A 461 -1.92 -7.60 -19.42
C THR A 461 -0.67 -7.31 -18.60
N ALA A 462 -0.66 -6.19 -17.89
CA ALA A 462 0.29 -5.90 -16.83
C ALA A 462 -0.45 -5.30 -15.63
N ASP A 463 0.20 -5.23 -14.50
CA ASP A 463 -0.35 -4.74 -13.23
C ASP A 463 -0.02 -3.26 -12.99
N HIS A 464 1.08 -2.77 -13.50
CA HIS A 464 1.53 -1.37 -13.55
C HIS A 464 2.63 -1.18 -14.61
N GLY A 465 3.08 0.04 -14.82
CA GLY A 465 4.24 0.35 -15.67
C GLY A 465 5.53 0.57 -14.87
N ASN A 466 6.68 0.31 -15.49
CA ASN A 466 8.04 0.54 -15.03
C ASN A 466 9.02 0.55 -16.22
N ALA A 467 9.16 -0.60 -16.91
CA ALA A 467 10.15 -0.85 -17.97
C ALA A 467 10.07 0.10 -19.17
N GLU A 468 8.95 0.73 -19.41
CA GLU A 468 8.74 1.69 -20.50
C GLU A 468 9.24 3.10 -20.14
N GLU A 469 9.66 3.35 -18.87
CA GLU A 469 10.05 4.68 -18.40
C GLU A 469 11.22 4.62 -17.40
N LEU A 470 12.37 4.13 -17.86
CA LEU A 470 13.60 3.99 -17.05
C LEU A 470 14.38 5.31 -16.85
N THR A 471 13.94 6.39 -17.52
CA THR A 471 14.52 7.72 -17.34
C THR A 471 13.43 8.78 -17.31
N ASP A 472 13.63 9.84 -16.55
CA ASP A 472 12.79 11.03 -16.58
C ASP A 472 13.03 11.88 -17.86
N GLU A 473 12.29 12.98 -18.00
CA GLU A 473 12.39 13.91 -19.14
C GLU A 473 13.80 14.56 -19.27
N LYS A 474 14.60 14.52 -18.21
CA LYS A 474 15.98 15.05 -18.18
C LYS A 474 17.02 13.98 -18.44
N GLY A 475 16.59 12.72 -18.67
CA GLY A 475 17.49 11.58 -18.86
C GLY A 475 18.10 11.05 -17.55
N ILE A 476 17.55 11.43 -16.40
CA ILE A 476 17.98 10.91 -15.09
C ILE A 476 17.31 9.54 -14.88
N ALA A 477 18.08 8.56 -14.37
CA ALA A 477 17.59 7.22 -14.07
C ALA A 477 16.38 7.26 -13.13
N LYS A 478 15.32 6.53 -13.49
CA LYS A 478 14.07 6.39 -12.76
C LYS A 478 13.88 4.94 -12.34
N THR A 479 14.00 4.67 -11.06
CA THR A 479 13.85 3.34 -10.46
C THR A 479 12.44 3.07 -9.92
N SER A 480 11.54 4.03 -10.05
CA SER A 480 10.15 3.95 -9.60
C SER A 480 9.21 3.55 -10.73
N HIS A 481 8.04 3.06 -10.37
CA HIS A 481 6.98 2.76 -11.33
C HIS A 481 6.55 4.01 -12.12
N SER A 482 5.75 3.79 -13.15
CA SER A 482 5.17 4.86 -13.96
C SER A 482 3.65 5.00 -13.72
N THR A 483 3.08 6.07 -14.23
CA THR A 483 1.62 6.26 -14.28
C THR A 483 1.03 5.93 -15.65
N ASN A 484 1.82 5.32 -16.53
CA ASN A 484 1.40 4.97 -17.88
C ASN A 484 0.33 3.86 -17.86
N PRO A 485 -0.57 3.81 -18.85
CA PRO A 485 -1.48 2.69 -19.01
C PRO A 485 -0.72 1.40 -19.33
N VAL A 486 -1.36 0.27 -19.10
CA VAL A 486 -0.80 -1.06 -19.37
C VAL A 486 -1.50 -1.73 -20.55
N PRO A 487 -0.87 -2.70 -21.26
CA PRO A 487 -1.50 -3.42 -22.34
C PRO A 487 -2.62 -4.34 -21.86
N PHE A 488 -3.63 -4.51 -22.71
CA PHE A 488 -4.61 -5.58 -22.63
C PHE A 488 -4.82 -6.15 -24.02
N ILE A 489 -4.53 -7.44 -24.21
CA ILE A 489 -4.59 -8.13 -25.50
C ILE A 489 -5.30 -9.47 -25.31
N ILE A 490 -6.25 -9.79 -26.19
CA ILE A 490 -6.96 -11.08 -26.21
C ILE A 490 -6.48 -11.86 -27.43
N TYR A 491 -5.56 -12.80 -27.22
CA TYR A 491 -5.09 -13.70 -28.27
C TYR A 491 -6.01 -14.93 -28.31
N ASP A 492 -6.90 -14.95 -29.29
CA ASP A 492 -7.90 -15.98 -29.51
C ASP A 492 -8.00 -16.34 -31.00
N ASN A 493 -7.65 -17.59 -31.34
CA ASN A 493 -7.76 -18.15 -32.70
C ASN A 493 -8.88 -19.20 -32.82
N THR A 494 -9.77 -19.26 -31.83
CA THR A 494 -10.89 -20.20 -31.83
C THR A 494 -12.08 -19.64 -32.65
N GLU A 495 -13.09 -20.47 -32.84
CA GLU A 495 -14.35 -20.06 -33.45
C GLU A 495 -15.14 -19.00 -32.65
N ASN A 496 -14.71 -18.73 -31.41
CA ASN A 496 -15.30 -17.72 -30.54
C ASN A 496 -14.77 -16.31 -30.81
N ALA A 497 -13.63 -16.15 -31.49
CA ALA A 497 -12.99 -14.86 -31.75
C ALA A 497 -13.90 -13.83 -32.47
N GLY A 498 -14.90 -14.30 -33.23
CA GLY A 498 -15.89 -13.45 -33.91
C GLY A 498 -17.19 -13.22 -33.13
N LYS A 499 -17.30 -13.75 -31.88
CA LYS A 499 -18.53 -13.68 -31.08
C LYS A 499 -18.50 -12.57 -30.01
N TYR A 500 -17.42 -11.81 -29.96
CA TYR A 500 -17.24 -10.69 -29.04
C TYR A 500 -16.41 -9.57 -29.68
N GLU A 501 -16.57 -8.36 -29.18
CA GLU A 501 -15.73 -7.22 -29.52
C GLU A 501 -15.34 -6.44 -28.27
N LEU A 502 -14.23 -5.68 -28.32
CA LEU A 502 -13.82 -4.81 -27.20
C LEU A 502 -14.88 -3.73 -26.97
N ASP A 503 -15.21 -3.52 -25.71
CA ASP A 503 -16.07 -2.43 -25.27
C ASP A 503 -15.20 -1.27 -24.78
N TYR A 504 -15.17 -0.21 -25.57
CA TYR A 504 -14.36 0.99 -25.28
C TYR A 504 -15.18 1.99 -24.47
N PHE A 505 -14.84 2.17 -23.22
CA PHE A 505 -15.48 3.14 -22.33
C PHE A 505 -14.46 3.91 -21.48
N PRO A 506 -14.77 5.15 -21.07
CA PRO A 506 -13.91 5.92 -20.17
C PRO A 506 -13.72 5.21 -18.84
N GLY A 507 -12.47 5.14 -18.37
CA GLY A 507 -12.15 4.52 -17.08
C GLY A 507 -11.93 3.00 -17.13
N ALA A 508 -11.84 2.40 -18.33
CA ALA A 508 -11.41 1.01 -18.45
C ALA A 508 -10.04 0.80 -17.75
N GLY A 509 -9.97 -0.15 -16.84
CA GLY A 509 -8.80 -0.38 -16.00
C GLY A 509 -8.70 -1.83 -15.52
N LEU A 510 -7.78 -2.08 -14.64
CA LEU A 510 -7.47 -3.43 -14.14
C LEU A 510 -8.67 -4.13 -13.49
N ALA A 511 -9.56 -3.39 -12.83
CA ALA A 511 -10.76 -3.93 -12.19
C ALA A 511 -11.75 -4.61 -13.16
N ASN A 512 -11.64 -4.33 -14.46
CA ASN A 512 -12.52 -4.89 -15.47
C ASN A 512 -12.09 -6.32 -15.89
N ILE A 513 -10.89 -6.76 -15.52
CA ILE A 513 -10.30 -8.03 -15.97
C ILE A 513 -11.03 -9.22 -15.38
N ALA A 514 -11.41 -9.19 -14.09
CA ALA A 514 -12.11 -10.30 -13.45
C ALA A 514 -13.42 -10.68 -14.17
N ALA A 515 -14.28 -9.71 -14.42
CA ALA A 515 -15.53 -9.93 -15.16
C ALA A 515 -15.30 -10.38 -16.60
N THR A 516 -14.21 -9.88 -17.23
CA THR A 516 -13.81 -10.31 -18.57
C THR A 516 -13.42 -11.80 -18.57
N ILE A 517 -12.60 -12.24 -17.63
CA ILE A 517 -12.20 -13.64 -17.52
C ILE A 517 -13.40 -14.53 -17.20
N ALA A 518 -14.26 -14.11 -16.28
CA ALA A 518 -15.48 -14.85 -15.94
C ALA A 518 -16.35 -15.10 -17.21
N LEU A 519 -16.49 -14.09 -18.07
CA LEU A 519 -17.22 -14.21 -19.32
C LEU A 519 -16.55 -15.23 -20.27
N PHE A 520 -15.22 -15.23 -20.36
CA PHE A 520 -14.47 -16.23 -21.17
C PHE A 520 -14.57 -17.65 -20.59
N LEU A 521 -14.68 -17.79 -19.27
CA LEU A 521 -14.96 -19.07 -18.61
C LEU A 521 -16.43 -19.51 -18.75
N GLY A 522 -17.26 -18.70 -19.42
CA GLY A 522 -18.68 -18.97 -19.60
C GLY A 522 -19.47 -18.84 -18.29
N LEU A 523 -18.94 -18.09 -17.31
CA LEU A 523 -19.60 -17.80 -16.05
C LEU A 523 -20.46 -16.54 -16.18
N GLU A 524 -21.70 -16.64 -15.74
CA GLU A 524 -22.68 -15.56 -15.74
C GLU A 524 -22.97 -15.13 -14.30
N ASN A 525 -23.59 -13.98 -14.11
CA ASN A 525 -23.99 -13.45 -12.80
C ASN A 525 -22.80 -13.21 -11.85
N TYR A 526 -21.71 -12.61 -12.37
CA TYR A 526 -20.62 -12.17 -11.52
C TYR A 526 -21.09 -11.13 -10.50
N PRO A 527 -20.37 -10.96 -9.37
CA PRO A 527 -20.78 -10.08 -8.29
C PRO A 527 -21.04 -8.63 -8.73
N ASP A 528 -22.08 -8.01 -8.21
CA ASP A 528 -22.46 -6.60 -8.51
C ASP A 528 -21.36 -5.60 -8.16
N VAL A 529 -20.44 -5.95 -7.28
CA VAL A 529 -19.30 -5.11 -6.90
C VAL A 529 -18.18 -5.10 -7.95
N TRP A 530 -18.19 -6.03 -8.89
CA TRP A 530 -17.20 -6.06 -9.97
C TRP A 530 -17.49 -5.01 -11.02
N HIS A 531 -16.43 -4.49 -11.60
CA HIS A 531 -16.52 -3.65 -12.79
C HIS A 531 -16.98 -4.49 -13.99
N GLN A 532 -17.65 -3.84 -14.95
CA GLN A 532 -18.13 -4.50 -16.16
C GLN A 532 -16.98 -5.11 -17.00
N PRO A 533 -17.20 -6.15 -17.80
CA PRO A 533 -16.18 -6.73 -18.66
C PRO A 533 -15.69 -5.76 -19.74
N LEU A 534 -14.48 -5.99 -20.25
CA LEU A 534 -13.86 -5.24 -21.34
C LEU A 534 -14.35 -5.66 -22.72
N VAL A 535 -15.21 -6.64 -22.79
CA VAL A 535 -15.78 -7.15 -24.05
C VAL A 535 -17.29 -7.26 -23.92
N LYS A 536 -17.96 -7.08 -25.06
CA LYS A 536 -19.38 -7.37 -25.23
C LYS A 536 -19.58 -8.47 -26.26
N LEU A 537 -20.53 -9.35 -26.03
CA LEU A 537 -20.92 -10.39 -26.99
C LEU A 537 -21.68 -9.78 -28.14
N VAL A 538 -21.42 -10.22 -29.37
CA VAL A 538 -22.05 -9.75 -30.65
C VAL A 538 -22.87 -10.84 -31.30
#